data_f4eec0e67d703bd7b19536eb0f195dff
#
_entry.id   f4eec0e67d703bd7b19536eb0f195dff
#
_cell.length_a   1.000
_cell.length_b   1.000
_cell.length_c   1.000
_cell.angle_alpha   90.00
_cell.angle_beta   90.00
_cell.angle_gamma   90.00
#
_symmetry.space_group_name_H-M   'P 1'
#
loop_
_entity.id
_entity.type
_entity.pdbx_description
1 polymer ?
#
loop_
_entity_poly.entity_id
_entity_poly.type
_entity_poly.pdbx_seq_one_letter_code
_entity_poly.pdbx_strand_id
1 'polypeptide(L)'
;MLHAGAVLFRTLSYFRDYEDAQVRGDEFEGTRLYRPTNGLEVTRVATQEKVVLPHSFESSAQEDDIFVFCLSTILSQELATQFKTNVCVEIRNPALFISKIRGALSRRPSIKNKKLVHGEVKYYEPHEPPIVDWALPEKIAMSKLEPFRPQQEYRIAFCVNGAFEVENTRLRLVPPGVSRPKRVKAYPERPFKLGSISKICRVHHFG
;
A
#
# COMPACT_ATOMS: atom_id res chain seq x y z
N MET A 1 13.10 -12.52 -16.75
CA MET A 1 12.88 -11.87 -15.44
C MET A 1 13.74 -12.48 -14.34
N LEU A 2 13.65 -13.78 -14.04
CA LEU A 2 14.35 -14.43 -12.93
C LEU A 2 15.90 -14.36 -13.03
N HIS A 3 16.47 -14.50 -14.21
CA HIS A 3 17.92 -14.44 -14.41
C HIS A 3 18.49 -13.02 -14.21
N ALA A 4 17.75 -11.99 -14.58
CA ALA A 4 18.15 -10.61 -14.39
C ALA A 4 17.73 -10.06 -13.00
N GLY A 5 16.80 -10.74 -12.32
CA GLY A 5 16.29 -10.36 -11.01
C GLY A 5 15.78 -8.92 -10.97
N ALA A 6 15.01 -8.51 -11.97
CA ALA A 6 14.42 -7.18 -11.98
C ALA A 6 13.09 -7.17 -11.23
N VAL A 7 12.95 -6.25 -10.28
CA VAL A 7 11.69 -5.96 -9.57
C VAL A 7 11.31 -4.50 -9.80
N LEU A 8 10.02 -4.25 -9.92
CA LEU A 8 9.49 -2.92 -10.20
C LEU A 8 8.62 -2.46 -9.02
N PHE A 9 9.04 -1.42 -8.36
CA PHE A 9 8.26 -0.74 -7.34
C PHE A 9 7.39 0.34 -7.99
N ARG A 10 6.13 0.39 -7.61
CA ARG A 10 5.15 1.39 -8.01
C ARG A 10 4.73 2.23 -6.81
N THR A 11 4.27 3.45 -7.06
CA THR A 11 3.73 4.32 -6.00
C THR A 11 2.37 3.83 -5.51
N LEU A 12 1.97 4.21 -4.29
CA LEU A 12 0.62 3.94 -3.78
C LEU A 12 -0.43 4.59 -4.69
N SER A 13 -0.17 5.80 -5.21
CA SER A 13 -1.07 6.48 -6.14
C SER A 13 -1.30 5.69 -7.44
N TYR A 14 -0.32 4.91 -7.91
CA TYR A 14 -0.51 4.02 -9.05
C TYR A 14 -1.61 2.98 -8.77
N PHE A 15 -1.59 2.34 -7.59
CA PHE A 15 -2.57 1.32 -7.23
C PHE A 15 -3.94 1.91 -6.92
N ARG A 16 -3.99 3.13 -6.35
CA ARG A 16 -5.24 3.85 -6.11
C ARG A 16 -5.99 4.15 -7.41
N ASP A 17 -5.27 4.59 -8.43
CA ASP A 17 -5.87 5.08 -9.68
C ASP A 17 -5.92 4.00 -10.77
N TYR A 18 -5.55 2.75 -10.44
CA TYR A 18 -5.55 1.64 -11.39
C TYR A 18 -6.97 1.34 -11.88
N GLU A 19 -7.13 1.18 -13.19
CA GLU A 19 -8.47 1.09 -13.82
C GLU A 19 -9.24 -0.19 -13.45
N ASP A 20 -8.55 -1.29 -13.16
CA ASP A 20 -9.21 -2.55 -12.74
C ASP A 20 -9.47 -2.52 -11.21
N ALA A 21 -10.50 -1.75 -10.83
CA ALA A 21 -10.90 -1.55 -9.44
C ALA A 21 -11.30 -2.85 -8.72
N GLN A 22 -11.69 -3.90 -9.45
CA GLN A 22 -12.10 -5.18 -8.84
C GLN A 22 -10.92 -5.99 -8.30
N VAL A 23 -9.72 -5.79 -8.87
CA VAL A 23 -8.57 -6.64 -8.57
C VAL A 23 -7.40 -5.88 -7.95
N ARG A 24 -7.09 -4.69 -8.46
CA ARG A 24 -5.89 -3.94 -8.06
C ARG A 24 -6.17 -2.51 -7.63
N GLY A 25 -7.25 -1.90 -8.11
CA GLY A 25 -7.60 -0.53 -7.80
C GLY A 25 -8.26 -0.44 -6.42
N ASP A 26 -7.61 0.25 -5.50
CA ASP A 26 -8.15 0.60 -4.18
C ASP A 26 -8.17 2.12 -4.09
N GLU A 27 -9.35 2.73 -4.21
CA GLU A 27 -9.49 4.20 -4.14
C GLU A 27 -8.96 4.82 -2.84
N PHE A 28 -8.80 4.00 -1.79
CA PHE A 28 -8.24 4.39 -0.50
C PHE A 28 -6.79 3.92 -0.31
N GLU A 29 -6.12 3.45 -1.37
CA GLU A 29 -4.72 3.08 -1.29
C GLU A 29 -3.87 4.27 -0.78
N GLY A 30 -3.05 4.03 0.25
CA GLY A 30 -2.31 5.10 0.93
C GLY A 30 -3.15 5.97 1.86
N THR A 31 -4.38 5.53 2.21
CA THR A 31 -5.29 6.24 3.11
C THR A 31 -5.95 5.28 4.08
N ARG A 32 -6.12 5.72 5.31
CA ARG A 32 -7.02 5.11 6.30
C ARG A 32 -8.32 5.90 6.34
N LEU A 33 -9.43 5.19 6.18
CA LEU A 33 -10.78 5.75 6.16
C LEU A 33 -11.55 5.34 7.41
N TYR A 34 -12.08 6.32 8.14
CA TYR A 34 -13.06 6.11 9.19
C TYR A 34 -14.40 6.70 8.77
N ARG A 35 -15.41 5.84 8.66
CA ARG A 35 -16.78 6.20 8.29
C ARG A 35 -17.76 5.50 9.24
N PRO A 36 -18.00 6.06 10.42
CA PRO A 36 -18.92 5.47 11.40
C PRO A 36 -20.36 5.47 10.87
N THR A 37 -21.10 4.41 11.17
CA THR A 37 -22.46 4.19 10.67
C THR A 37 -23.43 5.32 11.09
N ASN A 38 -23.23 5.88 12.30
CA ASN A 38 -24.09 6.93 12.85
C ASN A 38 -23.57 8.35 12.61
N GLY A 39 -22.62 8.53 11.69
CA GLY A 39 -21.94 9.79 11.47
C GLY A 39 -20.78 10.04 12.44
N LEU A 40 -19.95 11.00 12.10
CA LEU A 40 -18.75 11.36 12.86
C LEU A 40 -19.11 12.32 14.00
N GLU A 41 -18.96 11.88 15.24
CA GLU A 41 -19.10 12.76 16.40
C GLU A 41 -17.85 13.64 16.53
N VAL A 42 -18.06 14.94 16.54
CA VAL A 42 -17.02 15.95 16.73
C VAL A 42 -17.33 16.76 17.98
N THR A 43 -16.37 16.85 18.89
CA THR A 43 -16.51 17.64 20.12
C THR A 43 -15.74 18.96 19.98
N ARG A 44 -16.42 20.09 20.17
CA ARG A 44 -15.78 21.40 20.24
C ARG A 44 -15.05 21.53 21.58
N VAL A 45 -13.74 21.59 21.56
CA VAL A 45 -12.90 21.57 22.78
C VAL A 45 -13.26 22.71 23.75
N ALA A 46 -13.54 23.91 23.24
CA ALA A 46 -13.82 25.09 24.08
C ALA A 46 -15.17 25.04 24.82
N THR A 47 -16.21 24.45 24.21
CA THR A 47 -17.57 24.42 24.76
C THR A 47 -18.03 23.05 25.19
N GLN A 48 -17.25 21.99 24.88
CA GLN A 48 -17.64 20.58 25.07
C GLN A 48 -18.92 20.19 24.31
N GLU A 49 -19.35 21.02 23.40
CA GLU A 49 -20.50 20.75 22.55
C GLU A 49 -20.19 19.63 21.55
N LYS A 50 -21.08 18.66 21.43
CA LYS A 50 -20.98 17.55 20.50
C LYS A 50 -21.89 17.75 19.30
N VAL A 51 -21.34 17.56 18.12
CA VAL A 51 -22.07 17.63 16.86
C VAL A 51 -21.79 16.37 16.06
N VAL A 52 -22.82 15.77 15.47
CA VAL A 52 -22.70 14.64 14.58
C VAL A 52 -22.72 15.13 13.13
N LEU A 53 -21.67 14.84 12.40
CA LEU A 53 -21.52 15.23 11.00
C LEU A 53 -21.62 14.00 10.08
N PRO A 54 -22.25 14.10 8.90
CA PRO A 54 -22.30 13.03 7.92
C PRO A 54 -20.96 12.89 7.16
N HIS A 55 -19.85 13.16 7.83
CA HIS A 55 -18.50 13.18 7.24
C HIS A 55 -17.76 11.89 7.52
N SER A 56 -16.76 11.61 6.70
CA SER A 56 -15.70 10.65 6.98
C SER A 56 -14.48 11.37 7.54
N PHE A 57 -13.69 10.67 8.34
CA PHE A 57 -12.36 11.08 8.71
C PHE A 57 -11.33 10.26 7.92
N GLU A 58 -10.37 10.93 7.32
CA GLU A 58 -9.30 10.30 6.56
C GLU A 58 -7.93 10.70 7.06
N SER A 59 -7.04 9.72 7.10
CA SER A 59 -5.61 9.91 7.29
C SER A 59 -4.87 9.37 6.07
N SER A 60 -4.10 10.21 5.38
CA SER A 60 -3.40 9.84 4.14
C SER A 60 -1.91 10.13 4.22
N ALA A 61 -1.12 9.24 3.63
CA ALA A 61 0.31 9.40 3.40
C ALA A 61 0.58 10.16 2.10
N GLN A 62 1.85 10.50 1.84
CA GLN A 62 2.28 11.05 0.56
C GLN A 62 2.41 9.94 -0.48
N GLU A 63 1.30 9.60 -1.12
CA GLU A 63 1.12 8.42 -1.96
C GLU A 63 2.07 8.35 -3.17
N ASP A 64 2.51 9.51 -3.71
CA ASP A 64 3.44 9.59 -4.83
C ASP A 64 4.90 9.33 -4.45
N ASP A 65 5.22 9.43 -3.17
CA ASP A 65 6.57 9.31 -2.64
C ASP A 65 6.81 8.00 -1.87
N ILE A 66 5.78 7.17 -1.74
CA ILE A 66 5.87 5.83 -1.15
C ILE A 66 5.75 4.78 -2.26
N PHE A 67 6.80 3.97 -2.37
CA PHE A 67 6.93 2.92 -3.38
C PHE A 67 6.73 1.56 -2.74
N VAL A 68 5.87 0.74 -3.34
CA VAL A 68 5.56 -0.61 -2.86
C VAL A 68 5.81 -1.66 -3.93
N PHE A 69 6.17 -2.85 -3.47
CA PHE A 69 6.21 -4.08 -4.25
C PHE A 69 5.32 -5.08 -3.52
N CYS A 70 4.24 -5.49 -4.17
CA CYS A 70 3.19 -6.31 -3.60
C CYS A 70 3.42 -7.78 -3.97
N LEU A 71 3.20 -8.64 -3.00
CA LEU A 71 3.25 -10.09 -3.07
C LEU A 71 1.99 -10.66 -2.43
N SER A 72 1.71 -11.94 -2.62
CA SER A 72 0.71 -12.67 -1.84
C SER A 72 1.40 -13.71 -0.97
N THR A 73 0.85 -14.00 0.20
CA THR A 73 1.33 -15.09 1.08
C THR A 73 0.77 -16.45 0.69
N ILE A 74 -0.17 -16.49 -0.25
CA ILE A 74 -0.77 -17.73 -0.74
C ILE A 74 -0.48 -17.95 -2.24
N LEU A 75 -0.49 -19.22 -2.61
CA LEU A 75 -0.46 -19.68 -4.00
C LEU A 75 -1.78 -20.43 -4.25
N SER A 76 -2.73 -19.80 -5.00
CA SER A 76 -4.00 -20.42 -5.31
C SER A 76 -4.46 -20.17 -6.75
N GLN A 77 -5.25 -21.09 -7.28
CA GLN A 77 -5.87 -20.97 -8.59
C GLN A 77 -6.88 -19.82 -8.62
N GLU A 78 -7.63 -19.61 -7.53
CA GLU A 78 -8.62 -18.55 -7.40
C GLU A 78 -7.95 -17.19 -7.51
N LEU A 79 -6.82 -17.02 -6.84
CA LEU A 79 -6.05 -15.77 -6.92
C LEU A 79 -5.47 -15.55 -8.31
N ALA A 80 -4.96 -16.60 -8.97
CA ALA A 80 -4.48 -16.52 -10.35
C ALA A 80 -5.60 -16.11 -11.31
N THR A 81 -6.78 -16.67 -11.16
CA THR A 81 -7.97 -16.29 -11.94
C THR A 81 -8.36 -14.84 -11.70
N GLN A 82 -8.38 -14.41 -10.44
CA GLN A 82 -8.67 -13.03 -10.06
C GLN A 82 -7.69 -12.04 -10.70
N PHE A 83 -6.39 -12.36 -10.70
CA PHE A 83 -5.34 -11.55 -11.34
C PHE A 83 -5.24 -11.76 -12.86
N LYS A 84 -6.11 -12.58 -13.45
CA LYS A 84 -6.14 -12.89 -14.91
C LYS A 84 -4.74 -13.34 -15.39
N THR A 85 -4.11 -14.23 -14.64
CA THR A 85 -2.78 -14.77 -14.95
C THR A 85 -2.77 -16.29 -14.85
N ASN A 86 -1.91 -16.92 -15.64
CA ASN A 86 -1.65 -18.35 -15.57
C ASN A 86 -0.25 -18.67 -15.04
N VAL A 87 0.48 -17.66 -14.57
CA VAL A 87 1.85 -17.82 -14.08
C VAL A 87 2.03 -17.14 -12.74
N CYS A 88 2.67 -17.83 -11.80
CA CYS A 88 3.09 -17.28 -10.52
C CYS A 88 4.58 -17.51 -10.30
N VAL A 89 5.26 -16.58 -9.67
CA VAL A 89 6.63 -16.72 -9.20
C VAL A 89 6.63 -16.80 -7.67
N GLU A 90 6.89 -18.01 -7.16
CA GLU A 90 7.08 -18.25 -5.74
C GLU A 90 8.48 -17.81 -5.31
N ILE A 91 8.57 -17.06 -4.22
CA ILE A 91 9.83 -16.68 -3.56
C ILE A 91 10.09 -17.68 -2.43
N ARG A 92 10.97 -18.64 -2.66
CA ARG A 92 11.29 -19.74 -1.72
C ARG A 92 12.19 -19.31 -0.56
N ASN A 93 12.90 -18.20 -0.72
CA ASN A 93 13.75 -17.64 0.34
C ASN A 93 13.45 -16.14 0.49
N PRO A 94 12.38 -15.79 1.24
CA PRO A 94 11.98 -14.40 1.43
C PRO A 94 13.06 -13.53 2.11
N ALA A 95 13.80 -14.09 3.07
CA ALA A 95 14.84 -13.36 3.78
C ALA A 95 15.95 -12.91 2.83
N LEU A 96 16.44 -13.82 1.96
CA LEU A 96 17.45 -13.49 0.95
C LEU A 96 16.91 -12.53 -0.11
N PHE A 97 15.64 -12.68 -0.51
CA PHE A 97 14.98 -11.77 -1.44
C PHE A 97 14.94 -10.34 -0.90
N ILE A 98 14.48 -10.16 0.34
CA ILE A 98 14.43 -8.86 1.05
C ILE A 98 15.84 -8.29 1.22
N SER A 99 16.82 -9.11 1.57
CA SER A 99 18.22 -8.70 1.68
C SER A 99 18.77 -8.16 0.35
N LYS A 100 18.46 -8.81 -0.77
CA LYS A 100 18.83 -8.32 -2.11
C LYS A 100 18.17 -6.98 -2.45
N ILE A 101 16.89 -6.80 -2.10
CA ILE A 101 16.20 -5.51 -2.26
C ILE A 101 16.88 -4.44 -1.41
N ARG A 102 17.17 -4.72 -0.14
CA ARG A 102 17.87 -3.79 0.77
C ARG A 102 19.23 -3.38 0.21
N GLY A 103 20.01 -4.35 -0.31
CA GLY A 103 21.27 -4.08 -0.99
C GLY A 103 21.12 -3.25 -2.27
N ALA A 104 20.06 -3.47 -3.05
CA ALA A 104 19.78 -2.65 -4.23
C ALA A 104 19.36 -1.22 -3.86
N LEU A 105 18.56 -1.07 -2.80
CA LEU A 105 18.13 0.24 -2.26
C LEU A 105 19.34 1.02 -1.71
N SER A 106 20.25 0.38 -0.99
CA SER A 106 21.44 1.04 -0.42
C SER A 106 22.35 1.66 -1.49
N ARG A 107 22.40 1.06 -2.68
CA ARG A 107 23.18 1.54 -3.82
C ARG A 107 22.53 2.70 -4.61
N ARG A 108 21.37 3.21 -4.17
CA ARG A 108 20.66 4.33 -4.83
C ARG A 108 20.94 5.65 -4.10
N PRO A 109 21.90 6.48 -4.54
CA PRO A 109 22.24 7.74 -3.86
C PRO A 109 21.10 8.75 -3.84
N SER A 110 20.20 8.70 -4.85
CA SER A 110 19.03 9.56 -4.93
C SER A 110 17.96 9.28 -3.86
N ILE A 111 18.03 8.15 -3.17
CA ILE A 111 17.12 7.80 -2.09
C ILE A 111 17.87 8.03 -0.78
N LYS A 112 17.57 9.12 -0.07
CA LYS A 112 18.27 9.51 1.17
C LYS A 112 17.92 8.57 2.33
N ASN A 113 16.63 8.36 2.57
CA ASN A 113 16.16 7.45 3.60
C ASN A 113 16.16 6.01 3.04
N LYS A 114 16.97 5.12 3.64
CA LYS A 114 17.11 3.71 3.25
C LYS A 114 16.21 2.77 4.06
N LYS A 115 15.26 3.31 4.82
CA LYS A 115 14.29 2.50 5.57
C LYS A 115 13.47 1.65 4.61
N LEU A 116 13.50 0.34 4.82
CA LEU A 116 12.69 -0.64 4.11
C LEU A 116 11.71 -1.26 5.12
N VAL A 117 10.44 -1.00 4.92
CA VAL A 117 9.34 -1.59 5.69
C VAL A 117 8.80 -2.78 4.91
N HIS A 118 8.51 -3.88 5.57
CA HIS A 118 7.89 -5.03 4.93
C HIS A 118 7.08 -5.86 5.93
N GLY A 119 6.07 -6.55 5.45
CA GLY A 119 5.19 -7.39 6.24
C GLY A 119 3.86 -7.66 5.54
N GLU A 120 3.00 -8.41 6.23
CA GLU A 120 1.63 -8.62 5.81
C GLU A 120 0.83 -7.33 5.93
N VAL A 121 -0.08 -7.11 4.99
CA VAL A 121 -1.01 -5.98 5.00
C VAL A 121 -2.03 -6.17 6.12
N LYS A 122 -2.26 -5.11 6.89
CA LYS A 122 -3.31 -5.06 7.90
C LYS A 122 -4.62 -4.64 7.25
N TYR A 123 -5.57 -5.55 7.20
CA TYR A 123 -6.91 -5.27 6.72
C TYR A 123 -7.77 -4.67 7.83
N TYR A 124 -8.68 -3.74 7.47
CA TYR A 124 -9.52 -3.03 8.42
C TYR A 124 -10.88 -2.66 7.82
N GLU A 125 -11.87 -2.49 8.68
CA GLU A 125 -13.20 -2.00 8.30
C GLU A 125 -13.31 -0.48 8.46
N PRO A 126 -14.06 0.21 7.57
CA PRO A 126 -14.19 1.68 7.63
C PRO A 126 -14.87 2.21 8.90
N HIS A 127 -15.60 1.37 9.63
CA HIS A 127 -16.28 1.76 10.87
C HIS A 127 -15.41 1.55 12.14
N GLU A 128 -14.24 0.94 12.00
CA GLU A 128 -13.29 0.80 13.11
C GLU A 128 -12.72 2.17 13.52
N PRO A 129 -12.78 2.54 14.82
CA PRO A 129 -12.25 3.81 15.29
C PRO A 129 -10.76 3.99 14.98
N PRO A 130 -10.32 5.24 14.70
CA PRO A 130 -8.90 5.54 14.51
C PRO A 130 -8.06 5.17 15.73
N ILE A 131 -6.89 4.61 15.43
CA ILE A 131 -5.85 4.29 16.43
C ILE A 131 -4.56 5.04 16.08
N VAL A 132 -3.56 4.98 16.94
CA VAL A 132 -2.26 5.66 16.75
C VAL A 132 -1.59 5.33 15.41
N ASP A 133 -1.75 4.11 14.91
CA ASP A 133 -1.23 3.69 13.60
C ASP A 133 -1.70 4.58 12.43
N TRP A 134 -2.81 5.31 12.59
CA TRP A 134 -3.33 6.24 11.59
C TRP A 134 -2.50 7.51 11.41
N ALA A 135 -1.64 7.83 12.37
CA ALA A 135 -0.70 8.95 12.26
C ALA A 135 0.64 8.55 11.60
N LEU A 136 0.86 7.26 11.36
CA LEU A 136 2.13 6.73 10.89
C LEU A 136 2.05 6.37 9.39
N PRO A 137 2.72 7.14 8.48
CA PRO A 137 2.65 6.91 7.04
C PRO A 137 3.02 5.48 6.62
N GLU A 138 4.03 4.88 7.26
CA GLU A 138 4.39 3.50 6.99
C GLU A 138 3.30 2.48 7.38
N LYS A 139 2.52 2.76 8.42
CA LYS A 139 1.38 1.91 8.82
C LYS A 139 0.19 2.11 7.88
N ILE A 140 -0.02 3.33 7.41
CA ILE A 140 -1.01 3.62 6.37
C ILE A 140 -0.67 2.86 5.10
N ALA A 141 0.58 2.91 4.63
CA ALA A 141 1.06 2.20 3.45
C ALA A 141 0.95 0.66 3.55
N MET A 142 0.93 0.12 4.78
CA MET A 142 0.81 -1.31 5.08
C MET A 142 -0.62 -1.70 5.45
N SER A 143 -1.62 -0.94 5.03
CA SER A 143 -3.03 -1.17 5.38
C SER A 143 -3.90 -1.17 4.13
N LYS A 144 -5.00 -1.92 4.18
CA LYS A 144 -5.98 -2.02 3.10
C LYS A 144 -7.37 -2.28 3.65
N LEU A 145 -8.41 -1.90 2.92
CA LEU A 145 -9.78 -2.22 3.30
C LEU A 145 -10.05 -3.72 3.30
N GLU A 146 -10.93 -4.17 4.18
CA GLU A 146 -11.31 -5.58 4.38
C GLU A 146 -11.70 -6.33 3.09
N PRO A 147 -12.43 -5.75 2.11
CA PRO A 147 -12.76 -6.43 0.86
C PRO A 147 -11.55 -6.97 0.06
N PHE A 148 -10.36 -6.44 0.31
CA PHE A 148 -9.11 -6.89 -0.33
C PHE A 148 -8.40 -8.04 0.43
N ARG A 149 -8.90 -8.48 1.59
CA ARG A 149 -8.32 -9.58 2.39
C ARG A 149 -8.09 -10.88 1.60
N PRO A 150 -8.90 -11.27 0.62
CA PRO A 150 -8.63 -12.47 -0.17
C PRO A 150 -7.30 -12.45 -0.92
N GLN A 151 -6.70 -11.27 -1.14
CA GLN A 151 -5.37 -11.15 -1.77
C GLN A 151 -4.24 -11.62 -0.85
N GLN A 152 -4.45 -11.69 0.47
CA GLN A 152 -3.46 -12.02 1.49
C GLN A 152 -2.10 -11.37 1.19
N GLU A 153 -2.15 -10.05 1.07
CA GLU A 153 -1.05 -9.25 0.53
C GLU A 153 0.10 -9.14 1.53
N TYR A 154 1.32 -9.30 1.03
CA TYR A 154 2.57 -8.97 1.71
C TYR A 154 3.25 -7.84 0.93
N ARG A 155 3.59 -6.76 1.60
CA ARG A 155 4.23 -5.59 1.00
C ARG A 155 5.67 -5.44 1.39
N ILE A 156 6.46 -4.91 0.45
CA ILE A 156 7.78 -4.36 0.70
C ILE A 156 7.72 -2.90 0.25
N ALA A 157 8.00 -1.96 1.16
CA ALA A 157 7.84 -0.54 0.92
C ALA A 157 9.08 0.27 1.31
N PHE A 158 9.35 1.33 0.56
CA PHE A 158 10.29 2.38 0.92
C PHE A 158 9.74 3.73 0.48
N CYS A 159 10.33 4.81 0.96
CA CYS A 159 9.89 6.15 0.58
C CYS A 159 11.04 7.03 0.05
N VAL A 160 10.66 8.09 -0.63
CA VAL A 160 11.52 9.24 -0.95
C VAL A 160 10.97 10.48 -0.24
N ASN A 161 11.71 11.59 -0.26
CA ASN A 161 11.28 12.90 0.22
C ASN A 161 10.70 12.91 1.67
N GLY A 162 11.16 11.98 2.52
CA GLY A 162 10.70 11.91 3.91
C GLY A 162 9.24 11.43 4.08
N ALA A 163 8.64 10.76 3.08
CA ALA A 163 7.22 10.40 3.11
C ALA A 163 6.82 9.43 4.24
N PHE A 164 7.76 8.84 4.97
CA PHE A 164 7.51 8.07 6.20
C PHE A 164 7.60 8.91 7.48
N GLU A 165 7.87 10.19 7.39
CA GLU A 165 7.86 11.11 8.53
C GLU A 165 6.42 11.46 8.90
N VAL A 166 6.13 11.52 10.19
CA VAL A 166 4.76 11.75 10.72
C VAL A 166 4.18 13.07 10.23
N GLU A 167 5.02 14.10 10.08
CA GLU A 167 4.66 15.43 9.59
C GLU A 167 4.09 15.41 8.17
N ASN A 168 4.35 14.34 7.43
CA ASN A 168 3.84 14.12 6.08
C ASN A 168 2.50 13.38 6.03
N THR A 169 1.90 13.08 7.18
CA THR A 169 0.53 12.56 7.27
C THR A 169 -0.47 13.70 7.18
N ARG A 170 -1.48 13.53 6.35
CA ARG A 170 -2.58 14.50 6.19
C ARG A 170 -3.85 13.93 6.81
N LEU A 171 -4.42 14.70 7.73
CA LEU A 171 -5.70 14.40 8.37
C LEU A 171 -6.77 15.33 7.81
N ARG A 172 -7.92 14.79 7.43
CA ARG A 172 -9.02 15.61 6.91
C ARG A 172 -10.40 15.03 7.22
N LEU A 173 -11.38 15.92 7.32
CA LEU A 173 -12.79 15.58 7.28
C LEU A 173 -13.26 15.67 5.83
N VAL A 174 -13.95 14.64 5.36
CA VAL A 174 -14.42 14.56 3.97
C VAL A 174 -15.94 14.51 3.96
N PRO A 175 -16.61 15.49 3.33
CA PRO A 175 -18.06 15.47 3.17
C PRO A 175 -18.53 14.26 2.35
N PRO A 176 -19.79 13.82 2.49
CA PRO A 176 -20.36 12.79 1.63
C PRO A 176 -20.31 13.18 0.16
N GLY A 177 -20.10 12.18 -0.71
CA GLY A 177 -20.14 12.39 -2.17
C GLY A 177 -18.89 13.03 -2.78
N VAL A 178 -17.89 13.36 -1.98
CA VAL A 178 -16.60 13.86 -2.49
C VAL A 178 -15.74 12.69 -2.95
N SER A 179 -15.48 12.60 -4.25
CA SER A 179 -14.52 11.67 -4.83
C SER A 179 -13.14 12.30 -4.94
N ARG A 180 -12.11 11.46 -4.89
CA ARG A 180 -10.74 11.90 -5.14
C ARG A 180 -10.50 12.05 -6.64
N PRO A 181 -9.88 13.17 -7.09
CA PRO A 181 -9.54 13.30 -8.50
C PRO A 181 -8.46 12.27 -8.87
N LYS A 182 -8.66 11.60 -10.00
CA LYS A 182 -7.62 10.75 -10.59
C LYS A 182 -6.45 11.61 -11.05
N ARG A 183 -5.25 11.05 -10.97
CA ARG A 183 -4.04 11.73 -11.42
C ARG A 183 -4.01 11.82 -12.96
N VAL A 184 -3.59 12.98 -13.47
CA VAL A 184 -3.40 13.21 -14.91
C VAL A 184 -1.97 12.88 -15.39
N LYS A 185 -0.99 12.81 -14.46
CA LYS A 185 0.42 12.60 -14.78
C LYS A 185 0.81 11.11 -14.69
N ALA A 186 1.84 10.72 -15.43
CA ALA A 186 2.44 9.39 -15.32
C ALA A 186 2.91 9.11 -13.88
N TYR A 187 2.70 7.85 -13.44
CA TYR A 187 3.08 7.43 -12.09
C TYR A 187 4.58 7.16 -12.03
N PRO A 188 5.27 7.68 -10.99
CA PRO A 188 6.66 7.33 -10.77
C PRO A 188 6.83 5.82 -10.55
N GLU A 189 7.94 5.30 -11.05
CA GLU A 189 8.30 3.89 -10.85
C GLU A 189 9.79 3.76 -10.53
N ARG A 190 10.15 2.69 -9.83
CA ARG A 190 11.53 2.42 -9.44
C ARG A 190 11.90 0.97 -9.74
N PRO A 191 12.61 0.70 -10.85
CA PRO A 191 13.16 -0.61 -11.13
C PRO A 191 14.43 -0.87 -10.31
N PHE A 192 14.51 -2.05 -9.69
CA PHE A 192 15.70 -2.53 -9.00
C PHE A 192 16.22 -3.79 -9.67
N LYS A 193 17.55 -3.83 -9.90
CA LYS A 193 18.28 -5.02 -10.36
C LYS A 193 18.86 -5.72 -9.13
N LEU A 194 18.36 -6.92 -8.83
CA LEU A 194 18.76 -7.74 -7.68
C LEU A 194 19.88 -8.74 -8.03
N GLY A 195 20.27 -8.83 -9.31
CA GLY A 195 21.02 -9.96 -9.85
C GLY A 195 20.15 -11.21 -9.93
N SER A 196 20.72 -12.34 -10.30
CA SER A 196 19.94 -13.57 -10.44
C SER A 196 19.20 -13.94 -9.15
N ILE A 197 17.92 -14.25 -9.28
CA ILE A 197 17.04 -14.76 -8.22
C ILE A 197 16.52 -16.16 -8.54
N SER A 198 17.01 -16.80 -9.63
CA SER A 198 16.55 -18.11 -10.08
C SER A 198 16.69 -19.21 -9.02
N LYS A 199 17.74 -19.15 -8.18
CA LYS A 199 17.97 -20.13 -7.11
C LYS A 199 17.03 -19.99 -5.91
N ILE A 200 16.37 -18.84 -5.76
CA ILE A 200 15.47 -18.53 -4.64
C ILE A 200 14.02 -18.37 -5.06
N CYS A 201 13.73 -18.58 -6.34
CA CYS A 201 12.38 -18.47 -6.89
C CYS A 201 12.03 -19.75 -7.66
N ARG A 202 10.72 -20.03 -7.73
CA ARG A 202 10.15 -21.10 -8.54
C ARG A 202 9.00 -20.55 -9.38
N VAL A 203 8.91 -20.98 -10.62
CA VAL A 203 7.77 -20.62 -11.49
C VAL A 203 6.72 -21.71 -11.37
N HIS A 204 5.46 -21.30 -11.19
CA HIS A 204 4.30 -22.16 -11.24
C HIS A 204 3.42 -21.74 -12.42
N HIS A 205 2.83 -22.72 -13.08
CA HIS A 205 1.84 -22.54 -14.13
C HIS A 205 0.50 -23.08 -13.63
N PHE A 206 -0.54 -22.30 -13.81
CA PHE A 206 -1.91 -22.69 -13.56
C PHE A 206 -2.53 -23.16 -14.87
N GLY A 207 -3.27 -24.25 -14.78
CA GLY A 207 -4.01 -24.85 -15.92
C GLY A 207 -5.34 -24.17 -16.18
#